data_7021e41dccf938734d2b352ca238f949
#
_entry.id   7021e41dccf938734d2b352ca238f949
#
_cell.length_a   1.000
_cell.length_b   1.000
_cell.length_c   1.000
_cell.angle_alpha   90.00
_cell.angle_beta   90.00
_cell.angle_gamma   90.00
#
_symmetry.space_group_name_H-M   'P 1'
#
loop_
_entity.id
_entity.type
_entity.pdbx_description
1 polymer ?
#
loop_
_entity_poly.entity_id
_entity_poly.type
_entity_poly.pdbx_seq_one_letter_code
_entity_poly.pdbx_strand_id
1 'polypeptide(L)'
;MKTRDDERALGGTNQNLTKARADDFYARQDGASTTYAFDRVFDETSDNRAVYEATTSKIVQNVIGGFNGTVFAYGQTSSGKTHTMHGTKEELGVIPLAVRDVFDAVRRHGSDREFLIRVSYLEIYNEKMMDLFDGAGEDEETSKLSIREDKERGTYVMGLREEVVTTPSQVLALLELGTTRRHVGATNMNAHSSRSHTIFRMIVESRAISGGMQGGADDGAAVLVSTLNLVDLAGSERMSKTGAEGQRAKEGAHINKSLMTLGVVINK
;
A
#
# COMPACT_ATOMS: atom_id res chain seq x y z
N MET A 1 -13.23 15.45 5.58
CA MET A 1 -13.86 15.64 6.90
C MET A 1 -15.10 16.51 6.69
N LYS A 2 -16.29 15.95 6.88
CA LYS A 2 -17.55 16.67 6.74
C LYS A 2 -17.81 17.48 7.99
N THR A 3 -18.13 18.76 7.86
CA THR A 3 -18.57 19.56 9.00
C THR A 3 -20.09 19.48 9.18
N ARG A 4 -20.61 19.67 10.40
CA ARG A 4 -22.04 19.68 10.69
C ARG A 4 -22.86 20.64 9.80
N ASP A 5 -22.20 21.67 9.27
CA ASP A 5 -22.84 22.66 8.38
C ASP A 5 -23.03 22.14 6.95
N ASP A 6 -22.20 21.19 6.51
CA ASP A 6 -22.33 20.56 5.19
C ASP A 6 -23.55 19.64 5.13
N GLU A 7 -23.92 18.99 6.25
CA GLU A 7 -25.12 18.15 6.33
C GLU A 7 -26.43 18.96 6.25
N ARG A 8 -26.44 20.19 6.80
CA ARG A 8 -27.61 21.09 6.70
C ARG A 8 -27.83 21.63 5.30
N ALA A 9 -26.73 21.83 4.54
CA ALA A 9 -26.82 22.33 3.17
C ALA A 9 -27.41 21.28 2.19
N LEU A 10 -27.36 19.98 2.54
CA LEU A 10 -27.80 18.89 1.70
C LEU A 10 -29.26 18.46 1.94
N GLY A 11 -29.93 19.01 2.97
CA GLY A 11 -31.38 18.73 3.26
C GLY A 11 -31.71 17.28 3.55
N GLY A 12 -30.73 16.40 3.78
CA GLY A 12 -30.90 14.97 3.98
C GLY A 12 -30.39 14.50 5.32
N THR A 13 -31.16 13.65 5.99
CA THR A 13 -30.69 12.91 7.16
C THR A 13 -29.72 11.82 6.73
N ASN A 14 -28.73 11.51 7.56
CA ASN A 14 -27.63 10.54 7.34
C ASN A 14 -28.08 9.17 6.77
N GLN A 15 -29.37 8.82 6.91
CA GLN A 15 -29.92 7.56 6.40
C GLN A 15 -30.11 7.52 4.87
N ASN A 16 -30.10 8.66 4.18
CA ASN A 16 -30.25 8.70 2.72
C ASN A 16 -28.89 8.64 1.97
N LEU A 17 -27.79 8.90 2.63
CA LEU A 17 -26.43 8.84 2.05
C LEU A 17 -25.95 7.39 1.83
N THR A 18 -26.47 6.43 2.58
CA THR A 18 -26.09 5.01 2.46
C THR A 18 -26.75 4.28 1.28
N LYS A 19 -27.67 4.91 0.56
CA LYS A 19 -28.38 4.30 -0.58
C LYS A 19 -27.93 4.81 -1.95
N ALA A 20 -27.08 5.82 -2.03
CA ALA A 20 -26.54 6.29 -3.29
C ALA A 20 -25.47 5.32 -3.81
N ARG A 21 -25.51 5.00 -5.10
CA ARG A 21 -24.53 4.09 -5.77
C ARG A 21 -23.13 4.67 -5.90
N ALA A 22 -22.97 5.94 -5.66
CA ALA A 22 -21.71 6.67 -5.54
C ALA A 22 -21.91 7.68 -4.41
N ASP A 23 -21.05 7.64 -3.41
CA ASP A 23 -21.10 8.63 -2.35
C ASP A 23 -20.51 9.94 -2.89
N ASP A 24 -21.33 11.00 -2.94
CA ASP A 24 -20.89 12.31 -3.37
C ASP A 24 -20.23 13.05 -2.21
N PHE A 25 -19.03 13.54 -2.44
CA PHE A 25 -18.31 14.40 -1.52
C PHE A 25 -18.30 15.84 -2.04
N TYR A 26 -18.70 16.81 -1.19
CA TYR A 26 -18.75 18.21 -1.54
C TYR A 26 -17.59 18.97 -0.91
N ALA A 27 -16.75 19.61 -1.73
CA ALA A 27 -15.71 20.52 -1.29
C ALA A 27 -16.08 21.95 -1.70
N ARG A 28 -15.97 22.89 -0.76
CA ARG A 28 -16.11 24.33 -1.05
C ARG A 28 -14.73 24.91 -1.34
N GLN A 29 -14.60 25.55 -2.49
CA GLN A 29 -13.44 26.33 -2.85
C GLN A 29 -13.95 27.68 -3.43
N ASP A 30 -13.61 28.77 -2.78
CA ASP A 30 -13.92 30.15 -3.20
C ASP A 30 -15.41 30.43 -3.53
N GLY A 31 -16.33 29.90 -2.71
CA GLY A 31 -17.76 30.11 -2.85
C GLY A 31 -18.47 29.23 -3.88
N ALA A 32 -17.74 28.43 -4.67
CA ALA A 32 -18.29 27.41 -5.54
C ALA A 32 -18.22 26.04 -4.86
N SER A 33 -19.31 25.27 -4.89
CA SER A 33 -19.28 23.88 -4.45
C SER A 33 -18.86 22.98 -5.61
N THR A 34 -17.82 22.17 -5.40
CA THR A 34 -17.40 21.14 -6.35
C THR A 34 -17.80 19.76 -5.80
N THR A 35 -18.54 19.00 -6.59
CA THR A 35 -18.95 17.64 -6.23
C THR A 35 -17.94 16.65 -6.78
N TYR A 36 -17.52 15.71 -5.93
CA TYR A 36 -16.68 14.58 -6.33
C TYR A 36 -17.44 13.28 -6.03
N ALA A 37 -17.44 12.36 -6.99
CA ALA A 37 -18.02 11.04 -6.83
C ALA A 37 -16.92 10.02 -6.55
N PHE A 38 -17.12 9.17 -5.54
CA PHE A 38 -16.24 8.08 -5.16
C PHE A 38 -17.05 6.78 -5.06
N ASP A 39 -16.43 5.64 -5.27
CA ASP A 39 -17.07 4.34 -5.08
C ASP A 39 -17.53 4.14 -3.64
N ARG A 40 -16.80 4.75 -2.68
CA ARG A 40 -17.12 4.73 -1.26
C ARG A 40 -16.58 5.94 -0.50
N VAL A 41 -17.37 6.45 0.42
CA VAL A 41 -16.98 7.50 1.36
C VAL A 41 -17.08 6.94 2.79
N PHE A 42 -16.04 7.16 3.57
CA PHE A 42 -15.96 6.80 4.98
C PHE A 42 -16.02 8.08 5.82
N ASP A 43 -16.86 8.07 6.82
CA ASP A 43 -16.98 9.18 7.77
C ASP A 43 -15.95 9.06 8.91
N GLU A 44 -15.97 10.03 9.82
CA GLU A 44 -15.06 10.09 10.95
C GLU A 44 -15.26 8.98 12.00
N THR A 45 -16.37 8.23 11.92
CA THR A 45 -16.66 7.10 12.81
C THR A 45 -16.16 5.78 12.28
N SER A 46 -15.71 5.77 11.03
CA SER A 46 -15.21 4.57 10.36
C SER A 46 -13.78 4.27 10.81
N ASP A 47 -13.56 3.07 11.32
CA ASP A 47 -12.25 2.57 11.69
C ASP A 47 -11.47 1.97 10.51
N ASN A 48 -10.18 1.68 10.70
CA ASN A 48 -9.34 1.08 9.68
C ASN A 48 -9.85 -0.30 9.24
N ARG A 49 -10.53 -1.03 10.12
CA ARG A 49 -11.10 -2.33 9.81
C ARG A 49 -12.25 -2.20 8.82
N ALA A 50 -13.15 -1.26 9.03
CA ALA A 50 -14.25 -0.99 8.10
C ALA A 50 -13.72 -0.57 6.72
N VAL A 51 -12.68 0.28 6.69
CA VAL A 51 -11.99 0.66 5.44
C VAL A 51 -11.40 -0.56 4.75
N TYR A 52 -10.68 -1.41 5.47
CA TYR A 52 -10.07 -2.63 4.95
C TYR A 52 -11.10 -3.60 4.36
N GLU A 53 -12.15 -3.92 5.13
CA GLU A 53 -13.20 -4.86 4.72
C GLU A 53 -13.93 -4.39 3.46
N ALA A 54 -14.15 -3.09 3.35
CA ALA A 54 -14.89 -2.50 2.24
C ALA A 54 -14.06 -2.34 0.96
N THR A 55 -12.74 -2.27 1.05
CA THR A 55 -11.85 -1.93 -0.09
C THR A 55 -10.85 -3.04 -0.40
N THR A 56 -10.07 -3.47 0.58
CA THR A 56 -8.85 -4.26 0.38
C THR A 56 -9.09 -5.76 0.50
N SER A 57 -10.02 -6.21 1.35
CA SER A 57 -10.25 -7.63 1.62
C SER A 57 -10.50 -8.44 0.35
N LYS A 58 -11.32 -7.92 -0.59
CA LYS A 58 -11.57 -8.59 -1.88
C LYS A 58 -10.33 -8.65 -2.77
N ILE A 59 -9.47 -7.62 -2.71
CA ILE A 59 -8.20 -7.62 -3.46
C ILE A 59 -7.29 -8.72 -2.93
N VAL A 60 -7.19 -8.88 -1.60
CA VAL A 60 -6.42 -9.97 -0.97
C VAL A 60 -6.95 -11.35 -1.39
N GLN A 61 -8.26 -11.54 -1.42
CA GLN A 61 -8.86 -12.80 -1.91
C GLN A 61 -8.48 -13.08 -3.37
N ASN A 62 -8.49 -12.07 -4.23
CA ASN A 62 -8.05 -12.21 -5.62
C ASN A 62 -6.56 -12.57 -5.71
N VAL A 63 -5.72 -12.01 -4.83
CA VAL A 63 -4.28 -12.35 -4.77
C VAL A 63 -4.08 -13.82 -4.42
N ILE A 64 -4.83 -14.35 -3.46
CA ILE A 64 -4.79 -15.80 -3.15
C ILE A 64 -5.25 -16.65 -4.35
N GLY A 65 -6.15 -16.12 -5.18
CA GLY A 65 -6.60 -16.73 -6.43
C GLY A 65 -5.60 -16.61 -7.61
N GLY A 66 -4.43 -15.97 -7.40
CA GLY A 66 -3.39 -15.85 -8.42
C GLY A 66 -3.40 -14.52 -9.21
N PHE A 67 -4.20 -13.52 -8.80
CA PHE A 67 -4.25 -12.22 -9.46
C PHE A 67 -3.38 -11.20 -8.72
N ASN A 68 -2.73 -10.31 -9.45
CA ASN A 68 -1.99 -9.20 -8.84
C ASN A 68 -2.95 -8.14 -8.29
N GLY A 69 -2.59 -7.58 -7.13
CA GLY A 69 -3.34 -6.52 -6.47
C GLY A 69 -2.44 -5.37 -6.02
N THR A 70 -2.93 -4.15 -6.12
CA THR A 70 -2.24 -2.96 -5.59
C THR A 70 -3.24 -2.09 -4.85
N VAL A 71 -2.87 -1.70 -3.64
CA VAL A 71 -3.61 -0.75 -2.80
C VAL A 71 -2.66 0.38 -2.43
N PHE A 72 -3.07 1.61 -2.57
CA PHE A 72 -2.27 2.75 -2.15
C PHE A 72 -3.12 3.81 -1.44
N ALA A 73 -2.51 4.46 -0.45
CA ALA A 73 -3.09 5.60 0.24
C ALA A 73 -2.57 6.91 -0.38
N TYR A 74 -3.48 7.76 -0.84
CA TYR A 74 -3.18 9.04 -1.47
C TYR A 74 -3.81 10.19 -0.69
N GLY A 75 -3.12 11.31 -0.55
CA GLY A 75 -3.61 12.51 0.13
C GLY A 75 -2.47 13.41 0.59
N GLN A 76 -2.81 14.61 1.07
CA GLN A 76 -1.83 15.55 1.61
C GLN A 76 -1.12 15.04 2.87
N THR A 77 -0.04 15.69 3.27
CA THR A 77 0.61 15.41 4.56
C THR A 77 -0.40 15.56 5.71
N SER A 78 -0.30 14.70 6.71
CA SER A 78 -1.20 14.62 7.88
C SER A 78 -2.66 14.26 7.57
N SER A 79 -2.97 13.73 6.38
CA SER A 79 -4.32 13.25 6.04
C SER A 79 -4.63 11.84 6.57
N GLY A 80 -3.72 11.19 7.29
CA GLY A 80 -3.93 9.85 7.87
C GLY A 80 -3.49 8.67 7.01
N LYS A 81 -2.82 8.88 5.85
CA LYS A 81 -2.35 7.79 4.96
C LYS A 81 -1.60 6.68 5.71
N THR A 82 -0.56 7.05 6.44
CA THR A 82 0.25 6.11 7.22
C THR A 82 -0.58 5.44 8.32
N HIS A 83 -1.48 6.18 8.99
CA HIS A 83 -2.40 5.60 9.97
C HIS A 83 -3.31 4.56 9.34
N THR A 84 -3.88 4.84 8.17
CA THR A 84 -4.73 3.88 7.44
C THR A 84 -3.92 2.66 7.00
N MET A 85 -2.69 2.84 6.50
CA MET A 85 -1.88 1.73 5.97
C MET A 85 -1.24 0.88 7.07
N HIS A 86 -0.63 1.49 8.08
CA HIS A 86 0.08 0.78 9.15
C HIS A 86 -0.78 0.58 10.40
N GLY A 87 -1.59 1.57 10.76
CA GLY A 87 -2.35 1.59 12.01
C GLY A 87 -1.49 1.83 13.24
N THR A 88 -2.04 1.46 14.38
CA THR A 88 -1.39 1.44 15.69
C THR A 88 -1.47 0.03 16.29
N LYS A 89 -0.99 -0.13 17.53
CA LYS A 89 -1.14 -1.41 18.26
C LYS A 89 -2.59 -1.70 18.61
N GLU A 90 -3.36 -0.65 18.86
CA GLU A 90 -4.77 -0.69 19.23
C GLU A 90 -5.68 -0.82 18.02
N GLU A 91 -5.31 -0.18 16.91
CA GLU A 91 -6.09 -0.13 15.69
C GLU A 91 -5.20 -0.49 14.48
N LEU A 92 -5.33 -1.72 14.01
CA LEU A 92 -4.52 -2.22 12.89
C LEU A 92 -4.89 -1.54 11.59
N GLY A 93 -3.87 -1.21 10.79
CA GLY A 93 -4.04 -0.68 9.44
C GLY A 93 -4.23 -1.76 8.38
N VAL A 94 -4.34 -1.32 7.13
CA VAL A 94 -4.57 -2.16 5.95
C VAL A 94 -3.47 -3.22 5.79
N ILE A 95 -2.18 -2.88 6.01
CA ILE A 95 -1.06 -3.81 5.84
C ILE A 95 -1.17 -4.99 6.82
N PRO A 96 -1.23 -4.79 8.16
CA PRO A 96 -1.33 -5.90 9.10
C PRO A 96 -2.64 -6.68 8.96
N LEU A 97 -3.75 -6.07 8.56
CA LEU A 97 -5.01 -6.78 8.27
C LEU A 97 -4.86 -7.67 7.03
N ALA A 98 -4.27 -7.16 5.95
CA ALA A 98 -4.00 -7.95 4.75
C ALA A 98 -3.07 -9.15 5.03
N VAL A 99 -2.02 -8.93 5.82
CA VAL A 99 -1.13 -10.02 6.26
C VAL A 99 -1.91 -11.13 6.97
N ARG A 100 -2.79 -10.78 7.93
CA ARG A 100 -3.64 -11.75 8.62
C ARG A 100 -4.51 -12.52 7.65
N ASP A 101 -5.21 -11.84 6.76
CA ASP A 101 -6.12 -12.46 5.80
C ASP A 101 -5.41 -13.40 4.83
N VAL A 102 -4.20 -13.05 4.36
CA VAL A 102 -3.37 -13.92 3.52
C VAL A 102 -3.04 -15.22 4.26
N PHE A 103 -2.55 -15.14 5.50
CA PHE A 103 -2.21 -16.35 6.27
C PHE A 103 -3.45 -17.14 6.71
N ASP A 104 -4.58 -16.49 6.93
CA ASP A 104 -5.85 -17.17 7.19
C ASP A 104 -6.34 -17.94 5.96
N ALA A 105 -6.16 -17.38 4.77
CA ALA A 105 -6.45 -18.07 3.52
C ALA A 105 -5.49 -19.26 3.28
N VAL A 106 -4.20 -19.07 3.53
CA VAL A 106 -3.21 -20.17 3.47
C VAL A 106 -3.61 -21.32 4.38
N ARG A 107 -4.03 -21.04 5.62
CA ARG A 107 -4.50 -22.10 6.55
C ARG A 107 -5.75 -22.82 6.05
N ARG A 108 -6.69 -22.10 5.44
CA ARG A 108 -7.93 -22.67 4.90
C ARG A 108 -7.69 -23.56 3.69
N HIS A 109 -6.71 -23.24 2.86
CA HIS A 109 -6.41 -23.95 1.62
C HIS A 109 -5.21 -24.89 1.74
N GLY A 110 -4.60 -25.02 2.93
CA GLY A 110 -3.40 -25.81 3.16
C GLY A 110 -3.56 -27.34 2.96
N SER A 111 -4.80 -27.85 2.90
CA SER A 111 -5.07 -29.25 2.51
C SER A 111 -4.95 -29.49 1.00
N ASP A 112 -5.20 -28.47 0.20
CA ASP A 112 -5.36 -28.59 -1.25
C ASP A 112 -4.23 -27.93 -2.03
N ARG A 113 -3.51 -27.01 -1.38
CA ARG A 113 -2.43 -26.22 -2.00
C ARG A 113 -1.26 -26.00 -1.05
N GLU A 114 -0.07 -26.04 -1.60
CA GLU A 114 1.15 -25.55 -0.95
C GLU A 114 1.34 -24.08 -1.27
N PHE A 115 1.85 -23.33 -0.30
CA PHE A 115 2.09 -21.89 -0.44
C PHE A 115 3.52 -21.52 -0.07
N LEU A 116 4.12 -20.64 -0.86
CA LEU A 116 5.36 -19.94 -0.52
C LEU A 116 5.07 -18.44 -0.52
N ILE A 117 5.33 -17.79 0.62
CA ILE A 117 5.13 -16.35 0.77
C ILE A 117 6.49 -15.68 0.95
N ARG A 118 6.73 -14.66 0.13
CA ARG A 118 7.89 -13.78 0.25
C ARG A 118 7.42 -12.35 0.44
N VAL A 119 8.17 -11.58 1.22
CA VAL A 119 7.89 -10.15 1.45
C VAL A 119 9.12 -9.32 1.18
N SER A 120 8.92 -8.08 0.71
CA SER A 120 9.95 -7.06 0.58
C SER A 120 9.39 -5.71 0.97
N TYR A 121 10.26 -4.79 1.39
CA TYR A 121 9.84 -3.47 1.84
C TYR A 121 10.80 -2.41 1.32
N LEU A 122 10.32 -1.62 0.37
CA LEU A 122 11.06 -0.61 -0.37
C LEU A 122 10.62 0.79 0.05
N GLU A 123 11.58 1.69 0.24
CA GLU A 123 11.34 3.13 0.33
C GLU A 123 11.87 3.83 -0.92
N ILE A 124 11.12 4.83 -1.41
CA ILE A 124 11.55 5.75 -2.46
C ILE A 124 11.54 7.16 -1.89
N TYR A 125 12.73 7.74 -1.77
CA TYR A 125 12.92 9.09 -1.28
C TYR A 125 13.89 9.85 -2.19
N ASN A 126 13.49 11.02 -2.64
CA ASN A 126 14.30 11.89 -3.51
C ASN A 126 14.91 11.15 -4.71
N GLU A 127 14.10 10.37 -5.44
CA GLU A 127 14.48 9.52 -6.59
C GLU A 127 15.48 8.39 -6.24
N LYS A 128 15.80 8.17 -4.96
CA LYS A 128 16.63 7.06 -4.50
C LYS A 128 15.76 5.96 -3.92
N MET A 129 16.15 4.72 -4.16
CA MET A 129 15.51 3.52 -3.59
C MET A 129 16.33 3.02 -2.42
N MET A 130 15.63 2.60 -1.35
CA MET A 130 16.23 2.03 -0.15
C MET A 130 15.49 0.75 0.24
N ASP A 131 16.24 -0.30 0.52
CA ASP A 131 15.71 -1.54 1.07
C ASP A 131 15.54 -1.39 2.59
N LEU A 132 14.31 -1.47 3.08
CA LEU A 132 14.02 -1.34 4.49
C LEU A 132 14.29 -2.64 5.29
N PHE A 133 14.54 -3.76 4.61
CA PHE A 133 14.97 -5.01 5.27
C PHE A 133 16.49 -5.15 5.33
N ASP A 134 17.21 -4.50 4.43
CA ASP A 134 18.66 -4.51 4.43
C ASP A 134 19.18 -3.35 5.29
N GLY A 135 19.71 -3.68 6.45
CA GLY A 135 20.28 -2.68 7.37
C GLY A 135 21.61 -2.10 6.93
N ALA A 136 21.96 -2.25 5.66
CA ALA A 136 23.16 -1.68 5.09
C ALA A 136 23.15 -0.18 5.32
N GLY A 137 24.07 0.24 6.19
CA GLY A 137 24.33 1.62 6.50
C GLY A 137 24.71 2.42 5.26
N GLU A 138 24.90 3.69 5.48
CA GLU A 138 25.22 4.79 4.57
C GLU A 138 26.35 4.56 3.54
N ASP A 139 26.90 3.37 3.41
CA ASP A 139 27.90 3.03 2.39
C ASP A 139 27.21 2.91 1.03
N GLU A 140 27.25 4.01 0.31
CA GLU A 140 26.68 4.30 -1.02
C GLU A 140 27.07 3.28 -2.11
N GLU A 141 27.94 2.31 -1.81
CA GLU A 141 28.54 1.39 -2.79
C GLU A 141 27.95 -0.02 -2.78
N THR A 142 27.20 -0.44 -1.76
CA THR A 142 26.84 -1.85 -1.55
C THR A 142 25.43 -2.26 -1.96
N SER A 143 24.47 -1.35 -2.16
CA SER A 143 23.14 -1.75 -2.63
C SER A 143 22.65 -0.88 -3.79
N LYS A 144 23.16 -1.11 -4.99
CA LYS A 144 22.61 -0.48 -6.20
C LYS A 144 21.28 -1.16 -6.57
N LEU A 145 20.21 -0.79 -5.85
CA LEU A 145 18.86 -1.13 -6.29
C LEU A 145 18.63 -0.50 -7.66
N SER A 146 18.17 -1.29 -8.60
CA SER A 146 17.83 -0.80 -9.94
C SER A 146 16.54 -1.41 -10.46
N ILE A 147 15.72 -0.58 -11.11
CA ILE A 147 14.51 -1.05 -11.76
C ILE A 147 14.90 -1.79 -13.03
N ARG A 148 14.39 -2.99 -13.19
CA ARG A 148 14.57 -3.84 -14.36
C ARG A 148 13.22 -4.30 -14.88
N GLU A 149 13.18 -4.60 -16.16
CA GLU A 149 12.03 -5.20 -16.82
C GLU A 149 12.44 -6.55 -17.40
N ASP A 150 11.63 -7.54 -17.13
CA ASP A 150 11.79 -8.91 -17.64
C ASP A 150 10.49 -9.37 -18.27
N LYS A 151 10.56 -10.19 -19.33
CA LYS A 151 9.38 -10.65 -20.07
C LYS A 151 8.45 -11.55 -19.24
N GLU A 152 9.01 -12.31 -18.30
CA GLU A 152 8.26 -13.25 -17.45
C GLU A 152 7.84 -12.61 -16.13
N ARG A 153 8.74 -11.83 -15.52
CA ARG A 153 8.53 -11.21 -14.21
C ARG A 153 7.89 -9.82 -14.26
N GLY A 154 7.84 -9.21 -15.44
CA GLY A 154 7.46 -7.80 -15.59
C GLY A 154 8.49 -6.86 -14.97
N THR A 155 8.07 -5.74 -14.41
CA THR A 155 8.94 -4.77 -13.75
C THR A 155 9.27 -5.22 -12.31
N TYR A 156 10.56 -5.25 -11.97
CA TYR A 156 11.05 -5.61 -10.63
C TYR A 156 12.24 -4.73 -10.21
N VAL A 157 12.54 -4.73 -8.93
CA VAL A 157 13.72 -4.03 -8.36
C VAL A 157 14.82 -5.05 -8.12
N MET A 158 15.87 -4.98 -8.93
CA MET A 158 17.07 -5.81 -8.78
C MET A 158 17.81 -5.40 -7.52
N GLY A 159 18.24 -6.38 -6.73
CA GLY A 159 18.97 -6.17 -5.47
C GLY A 159 18.04 -5.99 -4.25
N LEU A 160 16.74 -5.83 -4.42
CA LEU A 160 15.81 -5.74 -3.32
C LEU A 160 15.70 -7.11 -2.60
N ARG A 161 15.87 -7.09 -1.28
CA ARG A 161 15.80 -8.29 -0.44
C ARG A 161 14.36 -8.78 -0.33
N GLU A 162 14.18 -10.07 -0.57
CA GLU A 162 12.92 -10.77 -0.37
C GLU A 162 13.09 -11.79 0.75
N GLU A 163 12.25 -11.69 1.79
CA GLU A 163 12.25 -12.58 2.94
C GLU A 163 11.16 -13.62 2.81
N VAL A 164 11.52 -14.90 2.93
CA VAL A 164 10.54 -16.00 3.03
C VAL A 164 9.93 -15.98 4.43
N VAL A 165 8.61 -15.98 4.50
CA VAL A 165 7.86 -15.89 5.74
C VAL A 165 6.83 -17.02 5.84
N THR A 166 6.69 -17.58 7.04
CA THR A 166 5.78 -18.70 7.33
C THR A 166 4.69 -18.36 8.33
N THR A 167 4.80 -17.21 9.00
CA THR A 167 3.83 -16.75 10.01
C THR A 167 3.54 -15.27 9.90
N PRO A 168 2.32 -14.81 10.28
CA PRO A 168 2.00 -13.40 10.36
C PRO A 168 2.97 -12.62 11.27
N SER A 169 3.39 -13.24 12.39
CA SER A 169 4.28 -12.59 13.35
C SER A 169 5.65 -12.25 12.76
N GLN A 170 6.20 -13.10 11.90
CA GLN A 170 7.44 -12.80 11.17
C GLN A 170 7.28 -11.58 10.28
N VAL A 171 6.18 -11.49 9.55
CA VAL A 171 5.90 -10.34 8.68
C VAL A 171 5.77 -9.05 9.48
N LEU A 172 5.03 -9.09 10.59
CA LEU A 172 4.83 -7.91 11.45
C LEU A 172 6.15 -7.45 12.09
N ALA A 173 7.03 -8.37 12.49
CA ALA A 173 8.37 -8.04 13.00
C ALA A 173 9.24 -7.37 11.92
N LEU A 174 9.19 -7.87 10.67
CA LEU A 174 9.90 -7.25 9.53
C LEU A 174 9.35 -5.86 9.22
N LEU A 175 8.03 -5.67 9.28
CA LEU A 175 7.40 -4.36 9.11
C LEU A 175 7.85 -3.36 10.17
N GLU A 176 7.87 -3.77 11.44
CA GLU A 176 8.32 -2.93 12.54
C GLU A 176 9.79 -2.55 12.39
N LEU A 177 10.65 -3.51 12.00
CA LEU A 177 12.05 -3.27 11.69
C LEU A 177 12.22 -2.23 10.58
N GLY A 178 11.52 -2.40 9.44
CA GLY A 178 11.59 -1.48 8.31
C GLY A 178 11.06 -0.09 8.68
N THR A 179 9.98 -0.01 9.45
CA THR A 179 9.42 1.26 9.94
C THR A 179 10.42 1.98 10.85
N THR A 180 11.11 1.26 11.73
CA THR A 180 12.15 1.83 12.60
C THR A 180 13.30 2.40 11.77
N ARG A 181 13.75 1.69 10.73
CA ARG A 181 14.81 2.15 9.82
C ARG A 181 14.41 3.39 9.03
N ARG A 182 13.17 3.43 8.53
CA ARG A 182 12.59 4.62 7.91
C ARG A 182 12.69 5.86 8.83
N HIS A 183 12.47 5.68 10.14
CA HIS A 183 12.53 6.76 11.12
C HIS A 183 13.97 7.20 11.44
N VAL A 184 14.91 6.27 11.51
CA VAL A 184 16.33 6.56 11.81
C VAL A 184 17.00 7.33 10.66
N GLY A 185 16.65 7.04 9.41
CA GLY A 185 17.09 7.83 8.25
C GLY A 185 16.56 9.28 8.23
N ALA A 186 15.62 9.61 9.10
CA ALA A 186 15.02 10.93 9.23
C ALA A 186 15.79 11.82 10.24
N THR A 187 17.09 12.04 10.02
CA THR A 187 17.86 13.02 10.83
C THR A 187 17.38 14.44 10.54
N ASN A 188 16.96 15.15 11.60
CA ASN A 188 16.64 16.58 11.68
C ASN A 188 15.31 17.07 11.08
N MET A 189 14.33 17.29 11.97
CA MET A 189 13.19 18.25 11.89
C MET A 189 12.26 18.21 10.68
N ASN A 190 12.47 17.37 9.70
CA ASN A 190 11.57 17.23 8.55
C ASN A 190 10.87 15.87 8.64
N ALA A 191 9.54 15.86 8.55
CA ALA A 191 8.74 14.64 8.51
C ALA A 191 9.11 13.83 7.24
N HIS A 192 10.17 13.02 7.31
CA HIS A 192 10.68 12.18 6.21
C HIS A 192 9.56 11.31 5.63
N SER A 193 8.69 10.79 6.52
CA SER A 193 7.53 9.99 6.14
C SER A 193 6.53 10.72 5.24
N SER A 194 6.45 12.06 5.31
CA SER A 194 5.57 12.83 4.42
C SER A 194 6.15 13.02 3.02
N ARG A 195 7.43 12.67 2.80
CA ARG A 195 8.20 12.96 1.59
C ARG A 195 8.72 11.72 0.89
N SER A 196 8.54 10.54 1.49
CA SER A 196 8.92 9.26 0.92
C SER A 196 7.69 8.42 0.61
N HIS A 197 7.78 7.59 -0.44
CA HIS A 197 6.83 6.54 -0.71
C HIS A 197 7.37 5.24 -0.15
N THR A 198 6.52 4.43 0.49
CA THR A 198 6.91 3.07 0.86
C THR A 198 6.02 2.05 0.17
N ILE A 199 6.63 0.96 -0.26
CA ILE A 199 5.98 -0.15 -0.95
C ILE A 199 6.26 -1.42 -0.16
N PHE A 200 5.27 -1.89 0.56
CA PHE A 200 5.30 -3.22 1.16
C PHE A 200 4.71 -4.21 0.15
N ARG A 201 5.50 -5.20 -0.25
CA ARG A 201 5.16 -6.17 -1.27
C ARG A 201 5.09 -7.56 -0.68
N MET A 202 4.00 -8.28 -0.95
CA MET A 202 3.87 -9.71 -0.67
C MET A 202 3.77 -10.45 -2.00
N ILE A 203 4.60 -11.46 -2.19
CA ILE A 203 4.54 -12.39 -3.32
C ILE A 203 3.98 -13.69 -2.77
N VAL A 204 2.89 -14.16 -3.37
CA VAL A 204 2.22 -15.40 -2.99
C VAL A 204 2.34 -16.37 -4.16
N GLU A 205 3.10 -17.42 -3.95
CA GLU A 205 3.20 -18.56 -4.86
C GLU A 205 2.37 -19.71 -4.30
N SER A 206 1.60 -20.36 -5.15
CA SER A 206 0.80 -21.51 -4.71
C SER A 206 0.75 -22.61 -5.76
N ARG A 207 0.84 -23.85 -5.32
CA ARG A 207 0.78 -25.06 -6.14
C ARG A 207 -0.30 -26.00 -5.59
N ALA A 208 -1.10 -26.59 -6.47
CA ALA A 208 -2.04 -27.64 -6.04
C ALA A 208 -1.27 -28.87 -5.56
N ILE A 209 -1.73 -29.45 -4.45
CA ILE A 209 -1.22 -30.73 -3.96
C ILE A 209 -1.92 -31.82 -4.78
N SER A 210 -1.17 -32.51 -5.64
CA SER A 210 -1.70 -33.68 -6.38
C SER A 210 -2.11 -34.73 -5.37
N GLY A 211 -3.42 -34.90 -5.16
CA GLY A 211 -3.96 -35.97 -4.33
C GLY A 211 -3.52 -37.34 -4.90
N GLY A 212 -2.70 -38.04 -4.15
CA GLY A 212 -2.23 -39.35 -4.54
C GLY A 212 -3.37 -40.32 -4.78
N MET A 213 -3.43 -40.87 -5.98
CA MET A 213 -3.79 -42.24 -6.40
C MET A 213 -3.87 -42.26 -7.92
N GLN A 214 -2.75 -42.46 -8.54
CA GLN A 214 -2.41 -43.31 -9.67
C GLN A 214 -1.12 -42.79 -10.29
N GLY A 215 -0.12 -43.65 -10.37
CA GLY A 215 1.21 -43.37 -10.90
C GLY A 215 1.13 -42.88 -12.36
N GLY A 216 1.26 -41.62 -12.52
CA GLY A 216 1.50 -40.94 -13.76
C GLY A 216 2.51 -39.84 -13.45
N ALA A 217 3.51 -39.67 -14.31
CA ALA A 217 4.60 -38.70 -14.21
C ALA A 217 4.14 -37.36 -13.62
N ASP A 218 5.01 -36.75 -12.83
CA ASP A 218 4.97 -35.41 -12.28
C ASP A 218 4.45 -34.40 -13.33
N ASP A 219 3.14 -34.40 -13.51
CA ASP A 219 2.45 -33.45 -14.37
C ASP A 219 2.45 -32.14 -13.59
N GLY A 220 3.49 -31.34 -13.85
CA GLY A 220 3.83 -30.13 -13.14
C GLY A 220 2.62 -29.24 -12.87
N ALA A 221 2.00 -29.43 -11.70
CA ALA A 221 0.89 -28.61 -11.27
C ALA A 221 1.31 -27.14 -11.40
N ALA A 222 0.60 -26.40 -12.24
CA ALA A 222 0.93 -25.01 -12.53
C ALA A 222 1.07 -24.20 -11.23
N VAL A 223 2.21 -23.54 -11.07
CA VAL A 223 2.45 -22.63 -9.95
C VAL A 223 1.74 -21.33 -10.28
N LEU A 224 0.80 -20.92 -9.45
CA LEU A 224 0.22 -19.59 -9.50
C LEU A 224 1.13 -18.64 -8.73
N VAL A 225 1.52 -17.54 -9.36
CA VAL A 225 2.32 -16.47 -8.74
C VAL A 225 1.52 -15.18 -8.79
N SER A 226 1.33 -14.56 -7.65
CA SER A 226 0.63 -13.29 -7.53
C SER A 226 1.37 -12.34 -6.59
N THR A 227 1.12 -11.05 -6.77
CA THR A 227 1.77 -10.00 -6.00
C THR A 227 0.73 -9.05 -5.43
N LEU A 228 0.82 -8.79 -4.13
CA LEU A 228 0.09 -7.74 -3.42
C LEU A 228 1.05 -6.61 -3.10
N ASN A 229 0.82 -5.42 -3.65
CA ASN A 229 1.55 -4.20 -3.32
C ASN A 229 0.68 -3.32 -2.41
N LEU A 230 1.18 -2.96 -1.24
CA LEU A 230 0.55 -2.07 -0.28
C LEU A 230 1.44 -0.83 -0.14
N VAL A 231 0.91 0.33 -0.60
CA VAL A 231 1.72 1.52 -0.84
C VAL A 231 1.25 2.69 0.03
N ASP A 232 2.15 3.21 0.86
CA ASP A 232 1.97 4.49 1.56
C ASP A 232 2.69 5.59 0.78
N LEU A 233 1.92 6.45 0.11
CA LEU A 233 2.46 7.50 -0.74
C LEU A 233 2.90 8.72 0.08
N ALA A 234 3.88 9.45 -0.43
CA ALA A 234 4.24 10.78 0.04
C ALA A 234 3.05 11.76 -0.01
N GLY A 235 3.18 12.92 0.63
CA GLY A 235 2.17 13.96 0.62
C GLY A 235 1.90 14.53 -0.78
N SER A 236 0.63 14.72 -1.13
CA SER A 236 0.20 15.19 -2.46
C SER A 236 0.07 16.70 -2.59
N GLU A 237 0.45 17.44 -1.57
CA GLU A 237 0.39 18.90 -1.56
C GLU A 237 1.33 19.55 -2.59
N ARG A 238 0.85 20.60 -3.25
CA ARG A 238 1.66 21.36 -4.22
C ARG A 238 2.70 22.22 -3.52
N MET A 239 3.94 22.18 -4.02
CA MET A 239 5.08 22.98 -3.55
C MET A 239 4.81 24.49 -3.50
N SER A 240 4.03 25.04 -4.45
CA SER A 240 3.69 26.45 -4.48
C SER A 240 3.02 26.97 -3.21
N LYS A 241 2.46 26.07 -2.39
CA LYS A 241 1.82 26.41 -1.11
C LYS A 241 2.75 26.31 0.11
N THR A 242 3.96 25.73 -0.05
CA THR A 242 4.86 25.47 1.09
C THR A 242 5.96 26.53 1.27
N GLY A 243 6.14 27.47 0.33
CA GLY A 243 7.18 28.51 0.41
C GLY A 243 8.62 27.96 0.47
N ALA A 244 8.83 26.72 0.03
CA ALA A 244 10.13 26.06 0.13
C ALA A 244 11.13 26.60 -0.91
N GLU A 245 12.34 26.94 -0.48
CA GLU A 245 13.45 27.41 -1.32
C GLU A 245 14.63 26.43 -1.33
N GLY A 246 15.49 26.52 -2.34
CA GLY A 246 16.74 25.78 -2.43
C GLY A 246 16.56 24.27 -2.55
N GLN A 247 17.20 23.51 -1.68
CA GLN A 247 17.22 22.04 -1.71
C GLN A 247 15.85 21.43 -1.41
N ARG A 248 15.05 22.07 -0.54
CA ARG A 248 13.67 21.68 -0.25
C ARG A 248 12.75 21.84 -1.47
N ALA A 249 12.98 22.83 -2.30
CA ALA A 249 12.25 23.03 -3.54
C ALA A 249 12.51 21.90 -4.55
N LYS A 250 13.76 21.43 -4.66
CA LYS A 250 14.13 20.29 -5.51
C LYS A 250 13.50 18.99 -5.03
N GLU A 251 13.57 18.72 -3.73
CA GLU A 251 12.97 17.54 -3.11
C GLU A 251 11.47 17.44 -3.39
N GLY A 252 10.73 18.50 -3.14
CA GLY A 252 9.30 18.51 -3.40
C GLY A 252 8.95 18.48 -4.89
N ALA A 253 9.83 18.96 -5.79
CA ALA A 253 9.65 18.76 -7.23
C ALA A 253 9.70 17.28 -7.61
N HIS A 254 10.59 16.49 -6.98
CA HIS A 254 10.65 15.04 -7.16
C HIS A 254 9.39 14.33 -6.65
N ILE A 255 8.89 14.70 -5.47
CA ILE A 255 7.64 14.16 -4.90
C ILE A 255 6.45 14.45 -5.84
N ASN A 256 6.30 15.68 -6.29
CA ASN A 256 5.23 16.05 -7.20
C ASN A 256 5.35 15.33 -8.56
N LYS A 257 6.56 15.13 -9.07
CA LYS A 257 6.81 14.40 -10.31
C LYS A 257 6.38 12.93 -10.20
N SER A 258 6.73 12.24 -9.11
CA SER A 258 6.35 10.84 -8.90
C SER A 258 4.83 10.68 -8.82
N LEU A 259 4.14 11.53 -8.06
CA LEU A 259 2.67 11.51 -7.94
C LEU A 259 1.98 11.89 -9.25
N MET A 260 2.51 12.86 -10.00
CA MET A 260 1.98 13.21 -11.32
C MET A 260 2.13 12.06 -12.32
N THR A 261 3.26 11.37 -12.30
CA THR A 261 3.48 10.17 -13.11
C THR A 261 2.50 9.06 -12.76
N LEU A 262 2.25 8.83 -11.46
CA LEU A 262 1.23 7.89 -11.00
C LEU A 262 -0.16 8.27 -11.55
N GLY A 263 -0.54 9.56 -11.48
CA GLY A 263 -1.79 10.06 -12.04
C GLY A 263 -1.92 9.81 -13.56
N VAL A 264 -0.84 9.97 -14.31
CA VAL A 264 -0.83 9.66 -15.75
C VAL A 264 -1.03 8.16 -16.02
N VAL A 265 -0.46 7.29 -15.18
CA VAL A 265 -0.62 5.82 -15.32
C VAL A 265 -2.05 5.38 -15.00
N ILE A 266 -2.67 5.94 -13.97
CA ILE A 266 -4.05 5.59 -13.56
C ILE A 266 -5.07 6.07 -14.60
N ASN A 267 -4.81 7.18 -15.29
CA ASN A 267 -5.74 7.76 -16.28
C ASN A 267 -5.55 7.20 -17.71
N LYS A 268 -4.69 6.21 -17.93
CA LYS A 268 -4.53 5.46 -19.18
C LYS A 268 -5.43 4.23 -19.22
#